data_8a48b647f17e612e2d72242657f7e79f
#
_entry.id   8a48b647f17e612e2d72242657f7e79f
#
_cell.length_a   1.000
_cell.length_b   1.000
_cell.length_c   1.000
_cell.angle_alpha   90.00
_cell.angle_beta   90.00
_cell.angle_gamma   90.00
#
_symmetry.space_group_name_H-M   'P 1'
#
loop_
_entity.id
_entity.type
_entity.pdbx_description
1 polymer ?
#
loop_
_entity_poly.entity_id
_entity_poly.type
_entity_poly.pdbx_seq_one_letter_code
_entity_poly.pdbx_strand_id
1 'polypeptide(L)'
;MNIVEAEKLAKELMAKYLDDEWKFKFSHAVKRLGACSYTTKTILLSKPLTEVNSIKVIRNTILHEIAHALVGSKHKHDIIWAAKHRELGGTGQPRSKAEACVTDYVGTCPNGHIHYALEKPRALWTCSKCDPRSNLEYLIVWKKERRTHTLS
;
A
#
# COMPACT_ATOMS: atom_id res chain seq x y z
N MET A 1 -9.70 3.18 -8.08
CA MET A 1 -10.96 3.69 -7.48
C MET A 1 -10.87 5.20 -7.35
N ASN A 2 -11.97 5.91 -7.55
CA ASN A 2 -12.01 7.37 -7.34
C ASN A 2 -11.80 7.71 -5.85
N ILE A 3 -11.04 8.77 -5.56
CA ILE A 3 -10.68 9.17 -4.19
C ILE A 3 -11.89 9.62 -3.36
N VAL A 4 -12.83 10.35 -3.98
CA VAL A 4 -14.05 10.81 -3.29
C VAL A 4 -14.93 9.63 -2.89
N GLU A 5 -15.08 8.65 -3.79
CA GLU A 5 -15.83 7.41 -3.51
C GLU A 5 -15.13 6.56 -2.43
N ALA A 6 -13.80 6.49 -2.46
CA ALA A 6 -13.02 5.76 -1.46
C ALA A 6 -13.16 6.38 -0.06
N GLU A 7 -13.11 7.71 0.04
CA GLU A 7 -13.33 8.41 1.31
C GLU A 7 -14.75 8.19 1.84
N LYS A 8 -15.75 8.28 0.97
CA LYS A 8 -17.15 8.02 1.33
C LYS A 8 -17.32 6.60 1.87
N LEU A 9 -16.81 5.61 1.14
CA LEU A 9 -16.86 4.20 1.55
C LEU A 9 -16.16 3.97 2.90
N ALA A 10 -14.98 4.57 3.10
CA ALA A 10 -14.24 4.45 4.36
C ALA A 10 -15.04 5.03 5.53
N LYS A 11 -15.59 6.22 5.37
CA LYS A 11 -16.41 6.88 6.42
C LYS A 11 -17.68 6.09 6.74
N GLU A 12 -18.36 5.54 5.74
CA GLU A 12 -19.55 4.69 5.92
C GLU A 12 -19.23 3.41 6.70
N LEU A 13 -18.15 2.71 6.34
CA LEU A 13 -17.72 1.50 7.03
C LEU A 13 -17.22 1.80 8.45
N MET A 14 -16.50 2.90 8.64
CA MET A 14 -16.05 3.32 9.97
C MET A 14 -17.24 3.69 10.87
N ALA A 15 -18.21 4.45 10.38
CA ALA A 15 -19.42 4.80 11.12
C ALA A 15 -20.24 3.57 11.55
N LYS A 16 -20.20 2.50 10.74
CA LYS A 16 -20.87 1.24 11.05
C LYS A 16 -20.18 0.43 12.16
N TYR A 17 -18.87 0.48 12.25
CA TYR A 17 -18.08 -0.46 13.08
C TYR A 17 -17.24 0.20 14.17
N LEU A 18 -16.92 1.49 14.06
CA LEU A 18 -16.09 2.22 15.00
C LEU A 18 -16.87 3.37 15.66
N ASP A 19 -16.36 3.86 16.78
CA ASP A 19 -16.90 5.06 17.43
C ASP A 19 -16.41 6.36 16.75
N ASP A 20 -16.97 7.50 17.19
CA ASP A 20 -16.71 8.82 16.61
C ASP A 20 -15.29 9.36 16.87
N GLU A 21 -14.50 8.71 17.71
CA GLU A 21 -13.12 9.11 17.97
C GLU A 21 -12.18 8.74 16.82
N TRP A 22 -12.55 7.74 16.00
CA TRP A 22 -11.78 7.30 14.85
C TRP A 22 -11.93 8.25 13.67
N LYS A 23 -10.79 8.60 13.07
CA LYS A 23 -10.70 9.50 11.92
C LYS A 23 -10.17 8.78 10.70
N PHE A 24 -10.54 9.29 9.52
CA PHE A 24 -10.03 8.82 8.24
C PHE A 24 -9.09 9.86 7.62
N LYS A 25 -7.99 9.41 7.03
CA LYS A 25 -7.06 10.25 6.26
C LYS A 25 -6.45 9.49 5.09
N PHE A 26 -6.12 10.20 4.02
CA PHE A 26 -5.22 9.69 3.00
C PHE A 26 -3.76 9.92 3.37
N SER A 27 -2.91 8.96 2.98
CA SER A 27 -1.45 9.05 3.03
C SER A 27 -0.88 9.06 1.60
N HIS A 28 0.37 9.42 1.46
CA HIS A 28 1.11 9.33 0.20
C HIS A 28 2.02 8.10 0.10
N ALA A 29 1.83 7.13 0.99
CA ALA A 29 2.61 5.90 0.99
C ALA A 29 2.44 5.12 -0.32
N VAL A 30 3.53 4.55 -0.83
CA VAL A 30 3.53 3.67 -2.03
C VAL A 30 3.85 2.22 -1.70
N LYS A 31 4.26 1.93 -0.46
CA LYS A 31 4.61 0.58 0.00
C LYS A 31 3.45 -0.21 0.59
N ARG A 32 2.44 0.47 1.11
CA ARG A 32 1.28 -0.16 1.75
C ARG A 32 0.00 0.59 1.43
N LEU A 33 -1.05 -0.16 1.22
CA LEU A 33 -2.35 0.35 0.79
C LEU A 33 -3.12 1.01 1.93
N GLY A 34 -3.04 0.45 3.14
CA GLY A 34 -3.69 0.97 4.34
C GLY A 34 -2.80 0.93 5.58
N ALA A 35 -3.24 1.59 6.63
CA ALA A 35 -2.66 1.53 7.96
C ALA A 35 -3.67 1.93 9.03
N CYS A 36 -3.52 1.35 10.23
CA CYS A 36 -4.27 1.72 11.43
C CYS A 36 -3.32 2.34 12.44
N SER A 37 -3.54 3.61 12.79
CA SER A 37 -2.81 4.28 13.88
C SER A 37 -3.65 4.25 15.15
N TYR A 38 -3.20 3.47 16.13
CA TYR A 38 -3.89 3.37 17.43
C TYR A 38 -3.71 4.62 18.27
N THR A 39 -2.52 5.24 18.21
CA THR A 39 -2.19 6.44 18.98
C THR A 39 -3.08 7.62 18.61
N THR A 40 -3.30 7.82 17.31
CA THR A 40 -4.12 8.94 16.80
C THR A 40 -5.55 8.52 16.45
N LYS A 41 -5.91 7.25 16.66
CA LYS A 41 -7.20 6.65 16.26
C LYS A 41 -7.55 7.02 14.82
N THR A 42 -6.65 6.70 13.89
CA THR A 42 -6.79 7.07 12.48
C THR A 42 -6.63 5.86 11.58
N ILE A 43 -7.60 5.68 10.68
CA ILE A 43 -7.51 4.76 9.55
C ILE A 43 -6.94 5.53 8.37
N LEU A 44 -5.88 4.99 7.77
CA LEU A 44 -5.17 5.58 6.64
C LEU A 44 -5.34 4.73 5.39
N LEU A 45 -5.57 5.37 4.24
CA LEU A 45 -5.44 4.76 2.92
C LEU A 45 -4.36 5.49 2.12
N SER A 46 -3.60 4.75 1.36
CA SER A 46 -2.70 5.32 0.36
C SER A 46 -3.49 5.95 -0.77
N LYS A 47 -3.37 7.25 -0.98
CA LYS A 47 -4.00 7.93 -2.11
C LYS A 47 -3.53 7.36 -3.45
N PRO A 48 -2.21 7.28 -3.76
CA PRO A 48 -1.74 6.78 -5.04
C PRO A 48 -2.12 5.32 -5.31
N LEU A 49 -2.11 4.46 -4.30
CA LEU A 49 -2.50 3.06 -4.48
C LEU A 49 -4.01 2.87 -4.56
N THR A 50 -4.80 3.72 -3.92
CA THR A 50 -6.27 3.72 -4.05
C THR A 50 -6.69 4.03 -5.48
N GLU A 51 -6.09 5.03 -6.11
CA GLU A 51 -6.41 5.46 -7.48
C GLU A 51 -6.22 4.34 -8.52
N VAL A 52 -5.26 3.44 -8.31
CA VAL A 52 -4.89 2.38 -9.26
C VAL A 52 -5.47 0.99 -8.93
N ASN A 53 -6.22 0.86 -7.84
CA ASN A 53 -6.84 -0.41 -7.43
C ASN A 53 -8.37 -0.33 -7.47
N SER A 54 -9.03 -1.49 -7.59
CA SER A 54 -10.48 -1.60 -7.65
C SER A 54 -11.17 -1.38 -6.30
N ILE A 55 -12.47 -1.11 -6.33
CA ILE A 55 -13.31 -1.01 -5.13
C ILE A 55 -13.23 -2.25 -4.25
N LYS A 56 -13.11 -3.44 -4.85
CA LYS A 56 -12.98 -4.71 -4.11
C LYS A 56 -11.72 -4.72 -3.24
N VAL A 57 -10.58 -4.32 -3.81
CA VAL A 57 -9.30 -4.23 -3.10
C VAL A 57 -9.36 -3.17 -1.99
N ILE A 58 -9.89 -1.99 -2.30
CA ILE A 58 -9.98 -0.87 -1.36
C ILE A 58 -10.92 -1.19 -0.20
N ARG A 59 -12.11 -1.75 -0.48
CA ARG A 59 -13.05 -2.19 0.55
C ARG A 59 -12.41 -3.22 1.50
N ASN A 60 -11.75 -4.23 0.96
CA ASN A 60 -11.07 -5.24 1.77
C ASN A 60 -9.96 -4.63 2.64
N THR A 61 -9.23 -3.64 2.13
CA THR A 61 -8.20 -2.91 2.87
C THR A 61 -8.81 -2.08 4.01
N ILE A 62 -9.89 -1.35 3.77
CA ILE A 62 -10.57 -0.59 4.82
C ILE A 62 -11.04 -1.52 5.95
N LEU A 63 -11.67 -2.65 5.61
CA LEU A 63 -12.11 -3.65 6.60
C LEU A 63 -10.93 -4.27 7.36
N HIS A 64 -9.79 -4.46 6.70
CA HIS A 64 -8.54 -4.91 7.32
C HIS A 64 -8.09 -3.93 8.44
N GLU A 65 -8.06 -2.64 8.14
CA GLU A 65 -7.64 -1.63 9.12
C GLU A 65 -8.69 -1.44 10.23
N ILE A 66 -9.98 -1.54 9.91
CA ILE A 66 -11.06 -1.53 10.92
C ILE A 66 -10.94 -2.75 11.84
N ALA A 67 -10.61 -3.93 11.32
CA ALA A 67 -10.37 -5.10 12.15
C ALA A 67 -9.23 -4.88 13.14
N HIS A 68 -8.12 -4.25 12.72
CA HIS A 68 -7.05 -3.83 13.63
C HIS A 68 -7.55 -2.87 14.72
N ALA A 69 -8.34 -1.86 14.35
CA ALA A 69 -8.91 -0.91 15.30
C ALA A 69 -9.77 -1.60 16.37
N LEU A 70 -10.55 -2.62 15.98
CA LEU A 70 -11.47 -3.33 16.88
C LEU A 70 -10.76 -4.31 17.82
N VAL A 71 -9.75 -5.05 17.34
CA VAL A 71 -9.05 -6.06 18.17
C VAL A 71 -7.87 -5.49 18.95
N GLY A 72 -7.38 -4.33 18.57
CA GLY A 72 -6.28 -3.64 19.25
C GLY A 72 -4.87 -4.09 18.80
N SER A 73 -3.87 -3.34 19.25
CA SER A 73 -2.46 -3.46 18.81
C SER A 73 -1.77 -4.78 19.20
N LYS A 74 -2.33 -5.52 20.16
CA LYS A 74 -1.81 -6.83 20.59
C LYS A 74 -2.01 -7.91 19.51
N HIS A 75 -3.06 -7.79 18.71
CA HIS A 75 -3.42 -8.73 17.66
C HIS A 75 -2.98 -8.21 16.31
N LYS A 76 -1.78 -8.55 15.88
CA LYS A 76 -1.24 -8.10 14.58
C LYS A 76 -2.02 -8.73 13.43
N HIS A 77 -1.63 -9.90 12.98
CA HIS A 77 -2.38 -10.68 11.98
C HIS A 77 -2.59 -12.11 12.48
N ASP A 78 -2.92 -12.24 13.76
CA ASP A 78 -3.20 -13.51 14.39
C ASP A 78 -4.61 -14.03 14.06
N ILE A 79 -4.98 -15.16 14.66
CA ILE A 79 -6.28 -15.79 14.43
C ILE A 79 -7.46 -14.91 14.87
N ILE A 80 -7.27 -14.07 15.91
CA ILE A 80 -8.31 -13.18 16.45
C ILE A 80 -8.56 -12.04 15.45
N TRP A 81 -7.50 -11.42 14.95
CA TRP A 81 -7.62 -10.42 13.89
C TRP A 81 -8.25 -11.03 12.61
N ALA A 82 -7.80 -12.20 12.17
CA ALA A 82 -8.31 -12.84 10.97
C ALA A 82 -9.81 -13.18 11.08
N ALA A 83 -10.25 -13.66 12.23
CA ALA A 83 -11.66 -13.93 12.51
C ALA A 83 -12.49 -12.64 12.46
N LYS A 84 -12.00 -11.55 13.07
CA LYS A 84 -12.66 -10.23 13.01
C LYS A 84 -12.73 -9.71 11.58
N HIS A 85 -11.66 -9.78 10.82
CA HIS A 85 -11.64 -9.34 9.42
C HIS A 85 -12.69 -10.09 8.58
N ARG A 86 -12.83 -11.42 8.75
CA ARG A 86 -13.89 -12.20 8.08
C ARG A 86 -15.30 -11.83 8.55
N GLU A 87 -15.49 -11.60 9.83
CA GLU A 87 -16.77 -11.17 10.42
C GLU A 87 -17.26 -9.87 9.78
N LEU A 88 -16.33 -8.94 9.48
CA LEU A 88 -16.63 -7.66 8.82
C LEU A 88 -16.89 -7.80 7.30
N GLY A 89 -16.67 -8.99 6.73
CA GLY A 89 -16.79 -9.25 5.30
C GLY A 89 -15.48 -9.15 4.51
N GLY A 90 -14.35 -9.14 5.20
CA GLY A 90 -13.02 -9.21 4.61
C GLY A 90 -12.54 -10.65 4.37
N THR A 91 -11.37 -10.80 3.79
CA THR A 91 -10.80 -12.11 3.40
C THR A 91 -10.15 -12.87 4.56
N GLY A 92 -9.80 -12.20 5.65
CA GLY A 92 -9.00 -12.76 6.75
C GLY A 92 -7.53 -12.98 6.39
N GLN A 93 -7.08 -12.53 5.23
CA GLN A 93 -5.70 -12.65 4.78
C GLN A 93 -4.88 -11.42 5.22
N PRO A 94 -3.66 -11.61 5.76
CA PRO A 94 -2.84 -10.51 6.26
C PRO A 94 -2.31 -9.59 5.16
N ARG A 95 -2.30 -10.04 3.92
CA ARG A 95 -1.92 -9.23 2.75
C ARG A 95 -3.09 -9.09 1.81
N SER A 96 -3.40 -7.86 1.41
CA SER A 96 -4.35 -7.61 0.33
C SER A 96 -3.70 -8.00 -1.01
N LYS A 97 -4.48 -8.62 -1.89
CA LYS A 97 -4.07 -8.83 -3.28
C LYS A 97 -4.32 -7.53 -4.05
N ALA A 98 -3.35 -6.61 -4.03
CA ALA A 98 -3.40 -5.44 -4.87
C ALA A 98 -3.37 -5.86 -6.35
N GLU A 99 -4.14 -5.17 -7.18
CA GLU A 99 -4.20 -5.38 -8.63
C GLU A 99 -3.15 -4.53 -9.36
N ALA A 100 -2.74 -3.44 -8.73
CA ALA A 100 -1.70 -2.55 -9.24
C ALA A 100 -0.87 -1.95 -8.11
N CYS A 101 0.37 -1.62 -8.41
CA CYS A 101 1.26 -0.87 -7.55
C CYS A 101 1.80 0.38 -8.25
N VAL A 102 2.40 1.25 -7.46
CA VAL A 102 3.00 2.51 -7.93
C VAL A 102 4.45 2.56 -7.49
N THR A 103 5.32 2.97 -8.41
CA THR A 103 6.72 3.29 -8.10
C THR A 103 6.98 4.78 -8.35
N ASP A 104 7.76 5.42 -7.51
CA ASP A 104 8.05 6.85 -7.62
C ASP A 104 9.38 7.16 -8.32
N TYR A 105 10.17 6.14 -8.64
CA TYR A 105 11.47 6.31 -9.29
C TYR A 105 11.65 5.34 -10.47
N VAL A 106 12.19 5.89 -11.55
CA VAL A 106 12.65 5.16 -12.73
C VAL A 106 14.16 5.29 -12.82
N GLY A 107 14.85 4.18 -12.98
CA GLY A 107 16.29 4.11 -13.16
C GLY A 107 16.66 3.60 -14.53
N THR A 108 17.73 4.12 -15.10
CA THR A 108 18.24 3.68 -16.40
C THR A 108 19.74 3.40 -16.31
N CYS A 109 20.17 2.25 -16.80
CA CYS A 109 21.59 1.91 -16.92
C CYS A 109 22.17 2.44 -18.26
N PRO A 110 23.51 2.47 -18.45
CA PRO A 110 24.12 2.93 -19.69
C PRO A 110 23.66 2.18 -20.95
N ASN A 111 23.24 0.91 -20.82
CA ASN A 111 22.71 0.10 -21.92
C ASN A 111 21.18 0.24 -22.12
N GLY A 112 20.54 1.17 -21.42
CA GLY A 112 19.12 1.48 -21.60
C GLY A 112 18.13 0.54 -20.90
N HIS A 113 18.58 -0.39 -20.05
CA HIS A 113 17.64 -1.19 -19.24
C HIS A 113 16.93 -0.32 -18.21
N ILE A 114 15.64 -0.49 -18.10
CA ILE A 114 14.77 0.26 -17.20
C ILE A 114 14.58 -0.51 -15.89
N HIS A 115 14.67 0.21 -14.78
CA HIS A 115 14.49 -0.28 -13.43
C HIS A 115 13.49 0.60 -12.68
N TYR A 116 12.82 0.03 -11.69
CA TYR A 116 11.82 0.74 -10.90
C TYR A 116 12.11 0.62 -9.42
N ALA A 117 11.87 1.67 -8.67
CA ALA A 117 11.96 1.68 -7.22
C ALA A 117 10.80 2.44 -6.58
N LEU A 118 10.32 1.94 -5.44
CA LEU A 118 9.25 2.58 -4.66
C LEU A 118 9.71 3.92 -4.08
N GLU A 119 10.96 3.96 -3.61
CA GLU A 119 11.60 5.14 -3.05
C GLU A 119 12.98 5.34 -3.69
N LYS A 120 13.55 6.52 -3.53
CA LYS A 120 14.91 6.79 -4.01
C LYS A 120 15.90 5.84 -3.33
N PRO A 121 16.62 5.00 -4.11
CA PRO A 121 17.67 4.15 -3.55
C PRO A 121 18.74 4.98 -2.85
N ARG A 122 19.11 4.59 -1.64
CA ARG A 122 20.16 5.26 -0.86
C ARG A 122 21.56 4.79 -1.23
N ALA A 123 21.65 3.55 -1.71
CA ALA A 123 22.90 2.96 -2.19
C ALA A 123 23.03 3.08 -3.71
N LEU A 124 24.25 2.91 -4.20
CA LEU A 124 24.51 2.78 -5.63
C LEU A 124 23.97 1.43 -6.12
N TRP A 125 23.14 1.44 -7.13
CA TRP A 125 22.61 0.25 -7.76
C TRP A 125 23.20 0.08 -9.14
N THR A 126 23.58 -1.14 -9.46
CA THR A 126 24.12 -1.53 -10.77
C THR A 126 23.16 -2.48 -11.48
N CYS A 127 23.19 -2.45 -12.81
CA CYS A 127 22.30 -3.25 -13.62
C CYS A 127 22.74 -4.72 -13.67
N SER A 128 22.00 -5.60 -13.00
CA SER A 128 22.27 -7.04 -13.00
C SER A 128 22.01 -7.72 -14.35
N LYS A 129 21.24 -7.08 -15.24
CA LYS A 129 21.05 -7.56 -16.62
C LYS A 129 22.29 -7.37 -17.48
N CYS A 130 23.11 -6.35 -17.16
CA CYS A 130 24.39 -6.10 -17.83
C CYS A 130 25.52 -6.93 -17.22
N ASP A 131 25.64 -6.91 -15.88
CA ASP A 131 26.60 -7.70 -15.13
C ASP A 131 26.05 -8.01 -13.72
N PRO A 132 25.83 -9.29 -13.37
CA PRO A 132 25.30 -9.68 -12.07
C PRO A 132 26.29 -9.47 -10.90
N ARG A 133 27.54 -9.12 -11.18
CA ARG A 133 28.63 -8.94 -10.20
C ARG A 133 28.71 -7.54 -9.61
N SER A 134 27.65 -6.73 -9.69
CA SER A 134 27.63 -5.34 -9.17
C SER A 134 28.71 -4.44 -9.78
N ASN A 135 28.83 -4.44 -11.09
CA ASN A 135 29.81 -3.66 -11.84
C ASN A 135 29.38 -2.19 -11.97
N LEU A 136 30.18 -1.25 -11.47
CA LEU A 136 29.92 0.20 -11.50
C LEU A 136 29.86 0.81 -12.90
N GLU A 137 30.42 0.13 -13.93
CA GLU A 137 30.26 0.54 -15.34
C GLU A 137 28.77 0.56 -15.76
N TYR A 138 27.93 -0.23 -15.08
CA TYR A 138 26.48 -0.31 -15.32
C TYR A 138 25.67 0.33 -14.21
N LEU A 139 26.16 1.46 -13.67
CA LEU A 139 25.47 2.23 -12.63
C LEU A 139 24.11 2.70 -13.14
N ILE A 140 23.09 2.52 -12.31
CA ILE A 140 21.72 2.98 -12.59
C ILE A 140 21.56 4.42 -12.13
N VAL A 141 21.16 5.29 -13.06
CA VAL A 141 20.81 6.69 -12.77
C VAL A 141 19.32 6.79 -12.51
N TRP A 142 18.93 7.31 -11.35
CA TRP A 142 17.56 7.38 -10.90
C TRP A 142 16.95 8.77 -11.11
N LYS A 143 15.72 8.76 -11.64
CA LYS A 143 14.89 9.95 -11.85
C LYS A 143 13.57 9.77 -11.08
N LYS A 144 13.08 10.85 -10.44
CA LYS A 144 11.76 10.84 -9.82
C LYS A 144 10.70 10.89 -10.91
N GLU A 145 10.00 9.79 -11.10
CA GLU A 145 8.95 9.66 -12.10
C GLU A 145 8.00 8.57 -11.65
N ARG A 146 6.72 8.93 -11.44
CA ARG A 146 5.71 7.98 -11.01
C ARG A 146 5.27 7.08 -12.15
N ARG A 147 5.27 5.77 -11.90
CA ARG A 147 4.77 4.73 -12.79
C ARG A 147 3.80 3.81 -12.09
N THR A 148 2.74 3.44 -12.79
CA THR A 148 1.78 2.42 -12.35
C THR A 148 2.10 1.10 -13.02
N HIS A 149 2.06 0.02 -12.24
CA HIS A 149 2.32 -1.33 -12.70
C HIS A 149 1.12 -2.21 -12.35
N THR A 150 0.55 -2.87 -13.35
CA THR A 150 -0.47 -3.90 -13.14
C THR A 150 0.22 -5.17 -12.61
N LEU A 151 -0.34 -5.75 -11.57
CA LEU A 151 0.13 -6.98 -10.95
C LEU A 151 -0.69 -8.15 -11.51
N SER A 152 0.01 -9.10 -12.10
CA SER A 152 -0.61 -10.34 -12.60
C SER A 152 -0.69 -11.43 -11.53
#